data_c5ee3db79e8e3456bf83cb9272ee2a13
#
_entry.id   c5ee3db79e8e3456bf83cb9272ee2a13
#
_cell.length_a   1.000
_cell.length_b   1.000
_cell.length_c   1.000
_cell.angle_alpha   90.00
_cell.angle_beta   90.00
_cell.angle_gamma   90.00
#
_symmetry.space_group_name_H-M   'P 1'
#
loop_
_entity.id
_entity.type
_entity.pdbx_description
1 polymer ?
#
loop_
_entity_poly.entity_id
_entity_poly.type
_entity_poly.pdbx_seq_one_letter_code
_entity_poly.pdbx_strand_id
1 'polypeptide(L)'
;LYIGYAVFRAWLNPSIAPRPPEEDIPPRAEILKEVLVSFVPLFGLIMLVLGTILAGIATPAEAAAAGAFGALILSWFYKTLKWQNFKESVFLTAKTTAMIMWLFIGSWTFSSVFSYLGGHEVFEHFFTSINISTWQFLVITQIIIFLLGWPLEWTEILIIFVPIFL
;
A
#
# COMPACT_ATOMS: atom_id res chain seq x y z
N LEU A 1 2.37 15.61 -2.51
CA LEU A 1 3.46 16.13 -1.69
C LEU A 1 4.82 15.89 -2.34
N TYR A 2 5.24 14.63 -2.61
CA TYR A 2 6.56 14.32 -3.17
C TYR A 2 6.82 14.95 -4.55
N ILE A 3 5.85 14.86 -5.47
CA ILE A 3 5.97 15.48 -6.80
C ILE A 3 6.09 17.01 -6.66
N GLY A 4 5.26 17.63 -5.82
CA GLY A 4 5.33 19.06 -5.56
C GLY A 4 6.69 19.48 -4.97
N TYR A 5 7.23 18.70 -4.04
CA TYR A 5 8.56 18.94 -3.48
C TYR A 5 9.66 18.79 -4.53
N ALA A 6 9.60 17.74 -5.36
CA ALA A 6 10.58 17.51 -6.42
C ALA A 6 10.58 18.65 -7.45
N VAL A 7 9.40 19.08 -7.90
CA VAL A 7 9.25 20.21 -8.83
C VAL A 7 9.74 21.52 -8.18
N PHE A 8 9.39 21.79 -6.94
CA PHE A 8 9.85 22.98 -6.22
C PHE A 8 11.37 23.01 -6.05
N ARG A 9 11.98 21.87 -5.71
CA ARG A 9 13.44 21.74 -5.60
C ARG A 9 14.15 21.90 -6.94
N ALA A 10 13.61 21.33 -8.02
CA ALA A 10 14.15 21.48 -9.37
C ALA A 10 14.01 22.94 -9.87
N TRP A 11 12.93 23.62 -9.48
CA TRP A 11 12.74 25.03 -9.81
C TRP A 11 13.73 25.96 -9.08
N LEU A 12 13.97 25.69 -7.78
CA LEU A 12 14.94 26.44 -6.97
C LEU A 12 16.38 26.20 -7.39
N ASN A 13 16.69 24.99 -7.82
CA ASN A 13 18.05 24.61 -8.21
C ASN A 13 18.03 23.73 -9.46
N PRO A 14 18.04 24.35 -10.66
CA PRO A 14 17.98 23.63 -11.94
C PRO A 14 19.11 22.61 -12.15
N SER A 15 20.22 22.74 -11.43
CA SER A 15 21.33 21.79 -11.53
C SER A 15 21.04 20.41 -10.94
N ILE A 16 19.99 20.28 -10.12
CA ILE A 16 19.58 18.98 -9.54
C ILE A 16 18.82 18.13 -10.57
N ALA A 17 18.19 18.77 -11.55
CA ALA A 17 17.45 18.13 -12.63
C ALA A 17 17.90 18.69 -13.98
N PRO A 18 19.12 18.38 -14.44
CA PRO A 18 19.62 18.85 -15.72
C PRO A 18 18.74 18.30 -16.84
N ARG A 19 18.47 19.13 -17.83
CA ARG A 19 17.73 18.68 -19.03
C ARG A 19 18.60 17.64 -19.76
N PRO A 20 18.00 16.54 -20.23
CA PRO A 20 18.72 15.62 -21.09
C PRO A 20 19.15 16.32 -22.40
N PRO A 21 20.25 15.89 -23.03
CA PRO A 21 20.65 16.40 -24.32
C PRO A 21 19.50 16.33 -25.33
N GLU A 22 19.39 17.28 -26.22
CA GLU A 22 18.32 17.32 -27.23
C GLU A 22 18.32 16.10 -28.14
N GLU A 23 19.49 15.47 -28.34
CA GLU A 23 19.67 14.25 -29.12
C GLU A 23 19.01 13.02 -28.48
N ASP A 24 18.84 13.01 -27.14
CA ASP A 24 18.22 11.90 -26.39
C ASP A 24 16.70 12.09 -26.21
N ILE A 25 16.14 13.20 -26.66
CA ILE A 25 14.71 13.47 -26.54
C ILE A 25 13.97 12.89 -27.76
N PRO A 26 13.19 11.81 -27.59
CA PRO A 26 12.43 11.24 -28.70
C PRO A 26 11.36 12.23 -29.20
N PRO A 27 10.93 12.14 -30.44
CA PRO A 27 9.89 13.00 -31.01
C PRO A 27 8.58 12.85 -30.20
N ARG A 28 7.85 13.95 -30.05
CA ARG A 28 6.61 14.00 -29.23
C ARG A 28 5.60 12.90 -29.58
N ALA A 29 5.52 12.51 -30.85
CA ALA A 29 4.63 11.45 -31.31
C ALA A 29 5.03 10.07 -30.74
N GLU A 30 6.32 9.82 -30.59
CA GLU A 30 6.86 8.60 -30.03
C GLU A 30 6.65 8.53 -28.52
N ILE A 31 6.89 9.64 -27.80
CA ILE A 31 6.58 9.79 -26.38
C ILE A 31 5.08 9.53 -26.12
N LEU A 32 4.21 10.14 -26.93
CA LEU A 32 2.76 9.96 -26.79
C LEU A 32 2.36 8.51 -27.02
N LYS A 33 2.93 7.85 -28.03
CA LYS A 33 2.69 6.44 -28.31
C LYS A 33 3.15 5.55 -27.16
N GLU A 34 4.34 5.79 -26.60
CA GLU A 34 4.86 5.05 -25.45
C GLU A 34 3.99 5.23 -24.21
N VAL A 35 3.56 6.45 -23.93
CA VAL A 35 2.63 6.74 -22.82
C VAL A 35 1.31 6.00 -23.03
N LEU A 36 0.72 6.06 -24.21
CA LEU A 36 -0.54 5.38 -24.50
C LEU A 36 -0.43 3.87 -24.38
N VAL A 37 0.66 3.29 -24.87
CA VAL A 37 0.84 1.83 -24.87
C VAL A 37 1.26 1.30 -23.49
N SER A 38 2.08 2.04 -22.75
CA SER A 38 2.64 1.55 -21.47
C SER A 38 1.82 2.01 -20.27
N PHE A 39 1.40 3.27 -20.23
CA PHE A 39 0.72 3.85 -19.07
C PHE A 39 -0.79 3.59 -19.06
N VAL A 40 -1.46 3.77 -20.21
CA VAL A 40 -2.94 3.71 -20.24
C VAL A 40 -3.50 2.34 -19.87
N PRO A 41 -2.96 1.21 -20.33
CA PRO A 41 -3.48 -0.10 -19.95
C PRO A 41 -3.27 -0.40 -18.46
N LEU A 42 -2.12 -0.03 -17.91
CA LEU A 42 -1.83 -0.21 -16.49
C LEU A 42 -2.74 0.68 -15.63
N PHE A 43 -2.86 1.95 -16.01
CA PHE A 43 -3.75 2.89 -15.33
C PHE A 43 -5.21 2.45 -15.41
N GLY A 44 -5.64 1.96 -16.57
CA GLY A 44 -6.98 1.40 -16.77
C GLY A 44 -7.25 0.20 -15.86
N LEU A 45 -6.27 -0.69 -15.69
CA LEU A 45 -6.38 -1.82 -14.77
C LEU A 45 -6.50 -1.37 -13.31
N ILE A 46 -5.68 -0.40 -12.90
CA ILE A 46 -5.76 0.18 -11.55
C ILE A 46 -7.13 0.84 -11.31
N MET A 47 -7.60 1.63 -12.26
CA MET A 47 -8.90 2.28 -12.19
C MET A 47 -10.06 1.28 -12.17
N LEU A 48 -9.95 0.19 -12.90
CA LEU A 48 -10.94 -0.88 -12.88
C LEU A 48 -11.01 -1.53 -11.49
N VAL A 49 -9.87 -1.90 -10.91
CA VAL A 49 -9.81 -2.56 -9.60
C VAL A 49 -10.30 -1.62 -8.49
N LEU A 50 -9.74 -0.43 -8.40
CA LEU A 50 -10.13 0.55 -7.37
C LEU A 50 -11.54 1.08 -7.60
N GLY A 51 -11.91 1.33 -8.85
CA GLY A 51 -13.22 1.86 -9.21
C GLY A 51 -14.35 0.89 -8.87
N THR A 52 -14.16 -0.42 -9.07
CA THR A 52 -15.17 -1.43 -8.70
C THR A 52 -15.34 -1.56 -7.19
N ILE A 53 -14.27 -1.40 -6.41
CA ILE A 53 -14.34 -1.37 -4.94
C ILE A 53 -15.06 -0.10 -4.47
N LEU A 54 -14.66 1.07 -4.97
CA LEU A 54 -15.25 2.35 -4.56
C LEU A 54 -16.72 2.49 -4.96
N ALA A 55 -17.11 1.90 -6.09
CA ALA A 55 -18.48 1.85 -6.54
C ALA A 55 -19.33 0.79 -5.78
N GLY A 56 -18.74 -0.02 -4.91
CA GLY A 56 -19.41 -1.07 -4.16
C GLY A 56 -19.88 -2.25 -5.04
N ILE A 57 -19.33 -2.39 -6.26
CA ILE A 57 -19.68 -3.44 -7.22
C ILE A 57 -18.99 -4.76 -6.88
N ALA A 58 -17.75 -4.69 -6.39
CA ALA A 58 -16.93 -5.84 -6.06
C ALA A 58 -16.32 -5.69 -4.67
N THR A 59 -16.19 -6.81 -3.97
CA THR A 59 -15.40 -6.88 -2.74
C THR A 59 -13.91 -6.72 -3.07
N PRO A 60 -13.06 -6.31 -2.09
CA PRO A 60 -11.61 -6.22 -2.31
C PRO A 60 -10.98 -7.53 -2.83
N ALA A 61 -11.49 -8.68 -2.39
CA ALA A 61 -11.01 -9.99 -2.84
C ALA A 61 -11.37 -10.28 -4.31
N GLU A 62 -12.60 -9.98 -4.71
CA GLU A 62 -13.07 -10.13 -6.10
C GLU A 62 -12.33 -9.17 -7.04
N ALA A 63 -12.17 -7.91 -6.62
CA ALA A 63 -11.42 -6.92 -7.38
C ALA A 63 -9.94 -7.30 -7.53
N ALA A 64 -9.30 -7.87 -6.49
CA ALA A 64 -7.94 -8.38 -6.56
C ALA A 64 -7.82 -9.55 -7.56
N ALA A 65 -8.80 -10.48 -7.56
CA ALA A 65 -8.83 -11.58 -8.52
C ALA A 65 -8.99 -11.07 -9.97
N ALA A 66 -9.89 -10.11 -10.19
CA ALA A 66 -10.06 -9.45 -11.49
C ALA A 66 -8.78 -8.71 -11.94
N GLY A 67 -8.11 -8.03 -10.98
CA GLY A 67 -6.83 -7.37 -11.21
C GLY A 67 -5.72 -8.34 -11.60
N ALA A 68 -5.60 -9.46 -10.91
CA ALA A 68 -4.64 -10.52 -11.23
C ALA A 68 -4.90 -11.10 -12.63
N PHE A 69 -6.16 -11.37 -12.96
CA PHE A 69 -6.54 -11.85 -14.28
C PHE A 69 -6.25 -10.81 -15.38
N GLY A 70 -6.58 -9.53 -15.13
CA GLY A 70 -6.25 -8.44 -16.03
C GLY A 70 -4.75 -8.27 -16.25
N ALA A 71 -3.93 -8.42 -15.20
CA ALA A 71 -2.47 -8.38 -15.31
C ALA A 71 -1.91 -9.54 -16.16
N LEU A 72 -2.50 -10.75 -16.06
CA LEU A 72 -2.14 -11.87 -16.92
C LEU A 72 -2.45 -11.58 -18.40
N ILE A 73 -3.63 -11.01 -18.67
CA ILE A 73 -4.03 -10.61 -20.03
C ILE A 73 -3.07 -9.56 -20.57
N LEU A 74 -2.73 -8.52 -19.81
CA LEU A 74 -1.77 -7.50 -20.23
C LEU A 74 -0.38 -8.11 -20.50
N SER A 75 0.09 -8.99 -19.61
CA SER A 75 1.38 -9.67 -19.79
C SER A 75 1.40 -10.52 -21.06
N TRP A 76 0.28 -11.11 -21.43
CA TRP A 76 0.15 -11.86 -22.67
C TRP A 76 0.19 -10.94 -23.90
N PHE A 77 -0.55 -9.83 -23.87
CA PHE A 77 -0.50 -8.83 -24.97
C PHE A 77 0.89 -8.22 -25.15
N TYR A 78 1.60 -7.95 -24.07
CA TYR A 78 2.98 -7.45 -24.12
C TYR A 78 4.02 -8.54 -24.42
N LYS A 79 3.59 -9.80 -24.62
CA LYS A 79 4.49 -10.94 -24.87
C LYS A 79 5.54 -11.16 -23.76
N THR A 80 5.26 -10.70 -22.56
CA THR A 80 6.11 -10.86 -21.38
C THR A 80 5.69 -12.04 -20.51
N LEU A 81 4.55 -12.67 -20.79
CA LEU A 81 4.05 -13.86 -20.10
C LEU A 81 4.89 -15.08 -20.48
N LYS A 82 5.98 -15.29 -19.75
CA LYS A 82 6.81 -16.49 -19.81
C LYS A 82 6.47 -17.41 -18.65
N TRP A 83 6.57 -18.73 -18.84
CA TRP A 83 6.32 -19.71 -17.78
C TRP A 83 7.14 -19.44 -16.52
N GLN A 84 8.40 -19.01 -16.69
CA GLN A 84 9.28 -18.66 -15.59
C GLN A 84 8.73 -17.47 -14.77
N ASN A 85 8.31 -16.39 -15.44
CA ASN A 85 7.76 -15.19 -14.80
C ASN A 85 6.45 -15.51 -14.06
N PHE A 86 5.59 -16.35 -14.66
CA PHE A 86 4.35 -16.81 -14.03
C PHE A 86 4.65 -17.61 -12.76
N LYS A 87 5.55 -18.58 -12.85
CA LYS A 87 5.98 -19.42 -11.72
C LYS A 87 6.55 -18.54 -10.57
N GLU A 88 7.42 -17.60 -10.92
CA GLU A 88 8.03 -16.68 -9.94
C GLU A 88 6.97 -15.81 -9.25
N SER A 89 6.01 -15.27 -9.99
CA SER A 89 4.88 -14.50 -9.44
C SER A 89 4.03 -15.34 -8.48
N VAL A 90 3.74 -16.61 -8.83
CA VAL A 90 2.99 -17.52 -7.95
C VAL A 90 3.78 -17.83 -6.67
N PHE A 91 5.08 -18.09 -6.78
CA PHE A 91 5.91 -18.33 -5.58
C PHE A 91 6.03 -17.10 -4.69
N LEU A 92 6.20 -15.92 -5.29
CA LEU A 92 6.25 -14.66 -4.56
C LEU A 92 4.94 -14.42 -3.81
N THR A 93 3.80 -14.61 -4.48
CA THR A 93 2.47 -14.49 -3.88
C THR A 93 2.30 -15.48 -2.72
N ALA A 94 2.65 -16.75 -2.92
CA ALA A 94 2.57 -17.78 -1.87
C ALA A 94 3.44 -17.43 -0.66
N LYS A 95 4.67 -16.97 -0.88
CA LYS A 95 5.59 -16.54 0.18
C LYS A 95 5.04 -15.36 0.97
N THR A 96 4.53 -14.34 0.28
CA THR A 96 3.95 -13.14 0.93
C THR A 96 2.69 -13.51 1.71
N THR A 97 1.81 -14.32 1.14
CA THR A 97 0.60 -14.80 1.82
C THR A 97 0.94 -15.61 3.07
N ALA A 98 1.91 -16.53 2.99
CA ALA A 98 2.36 -17.30 4.13
C ALA A 98 2.91 -16.39 5.24
N MET A 99 3.71 -15.37 4.89
CA MET A 99 4.22 -14.41 5.85
C MET A 99 3.09 -13.65 6.57
N ILE A 100 2.11 -13.16 5.81
CA ILE A 100 0.95 -12.46 6.37
C ILE A 100 0.14 -13.39 7.29
N MET A 101 -0.06 -14.66 6.90
CA MET A 101 -0.78 -15.62 7.74
C MET A 101 -0.07 -15.87 9.08
N TRP A 102 1.26 -15.95 9.09
CA TRP A 102 2.03 -16.06 10.34
C TRP A 102 1.87 -14.83 11.23
N LEU A 103 1.87 -13.64 10.64
CA LEU A 103 1.61 -12.39 11.38
C LEU A 103 0.20 -12.39 11.98
N PHE A 104 -0.82 -12.84 11.24
CA PHE A 104 -2.19 -12.98 11.76
C PHE A 104 -2.27 -13.92 12.94
N ILE A 105 -1.65 -15.10 12.86
CA ILE A 105 -1.64 -16.09 13.95
C ILE A 105 -0.97 -15.48 15.19
N GLY A 106 0.18 -14.84 15.03
CA GLY A 106 0.91 -14.19 16.13
C GLY A 106 0.10 -13.08 16.77
N SER A 107 -0.48 -12.20 15.96
CA SER A 107 -1.29 -11.06 16.41
C SER A 107 -2.56 -11.53 17.14
N TRP A 108 -3.26 -12.50 16.59
CA TRP A 108 -4.46 -13.04 17.23
C TRP A 108 -4.15 -13.72 18.58
N THR A 109 -3.08 -14.49 18.64
CA THR A 109 -2.61 -15.09 19.88
C THR A 109 -2.28 -14.02 20.92
N PHE A 110 -1.52 -12.97 20.51
CA PHE A 110 -1.20 -11.85 21.38
C PHE A 110 -2.46 -11.13 21.88
N SER A 111 -3.38 -10.77 20.99
CA SER A 111 -4.63 -10.10 21.32
C SER A 111 -5.50 -10.92 22.27
N SER A 112 -5.58 -12.25 22.05
CA SER A 112 -6.32 -13.16 22.92
C SER A 112 -5.73 -13.23 24.32
N VAL A 113 -4.41 -13.35 24.44
CA VAL A 113 -3.71 -13.37 25.74
C VAL A 113 -3.81 -12.02 26.44
N PHE A 114 -3.64 -10.92 25.71
CA PHE A 114 -3.78 -9.57 26.22
C PHE A 114 -5.18 -9.32 26.79
N SER A 115 -6.21 -9.70 26.06
CA SER A 115 -7.61 -9.62 26.50
C SER A 115 -7.89 -10.50 27.73
N TYR A 116 -7.39 -11.74 27.71
CA TYR A 116 -7.55 -12.67 28.83
C TYR A 116 -6.91 -12.17 30.13
N LEU A 117 -5.78 -11.50 30.05
CA LEU A 117 -5.08 -10.90 31.18
C LEU A 117 -5.68 -9.57 31.65
N GLY A 118 -6.82 -9.12 31.08
CA GLY A 118 -7.44 -7.86 31.42
C GLY A 118 -6.71 -6.62 30.87
N GLY A 119 -5.94 -6.79 29.80
CA GLY A 119 -5.17 -5.70 29.22
C GLY A 119 -6.02 -4.53 28.78
N HIS A 120 -7.23 -4.77 28.27
CA HIS A 120 -8.19 -3.70 27.91
C HIS A 120 -8.62 -2.89 29.12
N GLU A 121 -8.92 -3.53 30.26
CA GLU A 121 -9.32 -2.84 31.49
C GLU A 121 -8.19 -1.96 32.04
N VAL A 122 -6.95 -2.45 31.99
CA VAL A 122 -5.77 -1.67 32.41
C VAL A 122 -5.59 -0.45 31.50
N PHE A 123 -5.78 -0.62 30.19
CA PHE A 123 -5.69 0.46 29.21
C PHE A 123 -6.78 1.52 29.42
N GLU A 124 -8.02 1.08 29.57
CA GLU A 124 -9.17 1.95 29.83
C GLU A 124 -8.99 2.74 31.15
N HIS A 125 -8.59 2.06 32.23
CA HIS A 125 -8.27 2.68 33.51
C HIS A 125 -7.14 3.69 33.42
N PHE A 126 -6.10 3.40 32.67
CA PHE A 126 -4.98 4.31 32.46
C PHE A 126 -5.45 5.60 31.77
N PHE A 127 -6.17 5.48 30.64
CA PHE A 127 -6.63 6.64 29.89
C PHE A 127 -7.73 7.44 30.61
N THR A 128 -8.63 6.79 31.34
CA THR A 128 -9.64 7.47 32.15
C THR A 128 -9.06 8.15 33.39
N SER A 129 -7.99 7.58 33.99
CA SER A 129 -7.32 8.20 35.15
C SER A 129 -6.59 9.51 34.82
N ILE A 130 -6.12 9.65 33.57
CA ILE A 130 -5.41 10.86 33.12
C ILE A 130 -6.38 11.95 32.63
N ASN A 131 -7.69 11.68 32.63
CA ASN A 131 -8.72 12.65 32.22
C ASN A 131 -8.50 13.23 30.82
N ILE A 132 -8.07 12.37 29.88
CA ILE A 132 -7.77 12.74 28.50
C ILE A 132 -9.07 12.90 27.71
N SER A 133 -9.22 14.00 26.99
CA SER A 133 -10.35 14.18 26.08
C SER A 133 -10.23 13.24 24.88
N THR A 134 -11.35 12.89 24.24
CA THR A 134 -11.38 12.06 23.04
C THR A 134 -10.42 12.56 21.95
N TRP A 135 -10.31 13.88 21.79
CA TRP A 135 -9.38 14.49 20.84
C TRP A 135 -7.91 14.25 21.19
N GLN A 136 -7.57 14.36 22.47
CA GLN A 136 -6.21 14.09 22.94
C GLN A 136 -5.85 12.61 22.74
N PHE A 137 -6.78 11.71 23.05
CA PHE A 137 -6.61 10.28 22.79
C PHE A 137 -6.34 10.00 21.31
N LEU A 138 -7.16 10.55 20.39
CA LEU A 138 -6.96 10.41 18.96
C LEU A 138 -5.60 10.92 18.51
N VAL A 139 -5.18 12.10 18.99
CA VAL A 139 -3.88 12.68 18.62
C VAL A 139 -2.73 11.81 19.12
N ILE A 140 -2.79 11.34 20.36
CA ILE A 140 -1.75 10.46 20.95
C ILE A 140 -1.67 9.16 20.16
N THR A 141 -2.80 8.53 19.85
CA THR A 141 -2.85 7.29 19.05
C THR A 141 -2.26 7.50 17.66
N GLN A 142 -2.58 8.62 16.99
CA GLN A 142 -1.99 8.94 15.70
C GLN A 142 -0.48 9.17 15.76
N ILE A 143 0.02 9.80 16.82
CA ILE A 143 1.47 9.99 17.03
C ILE A 143 2.14 8.63 17.25
N ILE A 144 1.55 7.76 18.05
CA ILE A 144 2.09 6.41 18.29
C ILE A 144 2.14 5.62 16.97
N ILE A 145 1.04 5.59 16.21
CA ILE A 145 0.98 4.91 14.91
C ILE A 145 2.01 5.49 13.93
N PHE A 146 2.16 6.81 13.90
CA PHE A 146 3.15 7.47 13.05
C PHE A 146 4.59 7.07 13.43
N LEU A 147 4.92 7.03 14.71
CA LEU A 147 6.24 6.62 15.19
C LEU A 147 6.50 5.13 14.91
N LEU A 148 5.49 4.29 15.08
CA LEU A 148 5.57 2.87 14.78
C LEU A 148 5.73 2.60 13.28
N GLY A 149 5.22 3.47 12.41
CA GLY A 149 5.40 3.39 10.97
C GLY A 149 6.86 3.50 10.49
N TRP A 150 7.78 3.88 11.35
CA TRP A 150 9.21 3.88 11.03
C TRP A 150 9.86 2.49 11.12
N PRO A 151 9.71 1.73 12.24
CA PRO A 151 10.29 0.40 12.37
C PRO A 151 9.38 -0.74 11.86
N LEU A 152 8.08 -0.51 11.68
CA LEU A 152 7.08 -1.52 11.34
C LEU A 152 6.45 -1.26 9.98
N GLU A 153 6.12 -2.32 9.27
CA GLU A 153 5.32 -2.25 8.07
C GLU A 153 3.84 -1.93 8.41
N TRP A 154 3.14 -1.25 7.52
CA TRP A 154 1.73 -0.86 7.72
C TRP A 154 0.81 -2.04 8.05
N THR A 155 1.09 -3.21 7.50
CA THR A 155 0.33 -4.46 7.76
C THR A 155 0.46 -4.89 9.23
N GLU A 156 1.65 -4.81 9.79
CA GLU A 156 1.94 -5.13 11.20
C GLU A 156 1.24 -4.16 12.14
N ILE A 157 1.24 -2.87 11.80
CA ILE A 157 0.56 -1.84 12.59
C ILE A 157 -0.95 -2.12 12.63
N LEU A 158 -1.56 -2.41 11.48
CA LEU A 158 -2.99 -2.70 11.41
C LEU A 158 -3.38 -3.98 12.17
N ILE A 159 -2.58 -5.02 12.08
CA ILE A 159 -2.91 -6.33 12.67
C ILE A 159 -2.70 -6.32 14.19
N ILE A 160 -1.66 -5.64 14.69
CA ILE A 160 -1.27 -5.68 16.10
C ILE A 160 -1.92 -4.53 16.88
N PHE A 161 -1.81 -3.31 16.39
CA PHE A 161 -2.15 -2.12 17.17
C PHE A 161 -3.61 -1.68 17.05
N VAL A 162 -4.24 -1.84 15.88
CA VAL A 162 -5.65 -1.45 15.74
C VAL A 162 -6.56 -2.22 16.71
N PRO A 163 -6.44 -3.55 16.91
CA PRO A 163 -7.24 -4.25 17.90
C PRO A 163 -6.99 -3.83 19.36
N ILE A 164 -5.82 -3.21 19.66
CA ILE A 164 -5.51 -2.72 21.00
C ILE A 164 -6.18 -1.37 21.26
N PHE A 165 -6.37 -0.56 20.21
CA PHE A 165 -6.94 0.79 20.31
C PHE A 165 -8.47 0.83 20.09
N LEU A 166 -9.07 -0.25 19.62
CA LEU A 166 -10.53 -0.42 19.46
C LEU A 166 -11.17 -0.98 20.75
#